data_a08f17257f2153a2dd5884d5a124c10c
#
_entry.id   a08f17257f2153a2dd5884d5a124c10c
#
_cell.length_a   1.000
_cell.length_b   1.000
_cell.length_c   1.000
_cell.angle_alpha   90.00
_cell.angle_beta   90.00
_cell.angle_gamma   90.00
#
_symmetry.space_group_name_H-M   'P 1'
#
loop_
_entity.id
_entity.type
_entity.pdbx_description
1 polymer ?
#
loop_
_entity_poly.entity_id
_entity_poly.type
_entity_poly.pdbx_seq_one_letter_code
_entity_poly.pdbx_strand_id
1 'polypeptide(L)' 'MTVIEFAEKRLNESCLNDDDEAVLYWRAYLDGARAQKEEVR' A
#
# COMPACT_ATOMS: atom_id res chain seq x y z
N MET A 1 13.12 3.04 -6.67
CA MET A 1 11.80 2.56 -6.25
C MET A 1 11.54 2.98 -4.82
N THR A 2 10.38 3.54 -4.58
CA THR A 2 10.02 3.99 -3.24
C THR A 2 9.18 2.92 -2.53
N VAL A 3 9.04 3.10 -1.22
CA VAL A 3 8.23 2.19 -0.43
C VAL A 3 6.78 2.20 -0.92
N ILE A 4 6.29 3.39 -1.27
CA ILE A 4 4.91 3.51 -1.73
C ILE A 4 4.72 2.75 -3.05
N GLU A 5 5.66 2.88 -3.95
CA GLU A 5 5.57 2.16 -5.22
C GLU A 5 5.57 0.66 -5.00
N PHE A 6 6.42 0.21 -4.09
CA PHE A 6 6.48 -1.21 -3.78
C PHE A 6 5.15 -1.69 -3.20
N ALA A 7 4.59 -0.94 -2.28
CA ALA A 7 3.34 -1.32 -1.65
C ALA A 7 2.19 -1.32 -2.66
N GLU A 8 2.19 -0.35 -3.57
CA GLU A 8 1.15 -0.32 -4.59
C GLU A 8 1.22 -1.54 -5.49
N LYS A 9 2.42 -1.95 -5.82
CA LYS A 9 2.58 -3.14 -6.64
C LYS A 9 2.07 -4.38 -5.92
N ARG A 10 2.39 -4.48 -4.64
CA ARG A 10 1.91 -5.60 -3.84
C ARG A 10 0.39 -5.60 -3.72
N LEU A 11 -0.17 -4.42 -3.53
CA LEU A 11 -1.62 -4.31 -3.45
C LEU A 11 -2.27 -4.79 -4.73
N ASN A 12 -1.72 -4.38 -5.85
CA ASN A 12 -2.26 -4.77 -7.14
C ASN A 12 -2.22 -6.30 -7.31
N GLU A 13 -1.11 -6.91 -6.92
CA GLU A 13 -0.98 -8.36 -7.00
C GLU A 13 -2.00 -9.06 -6.12
N SER A 14 -2.22 -8.52 -4.93
CA SER A 14 -3.20 -9.10 -4.02
C SER A 14 -4.60 -9.05 -4.61
N CYS A 15 -4.92 -7.95 -5.29
CA CYS A 15 -6.21 -7.83 -5.95
C CYS A 15 -6.37 -8.88 -7.04
N LEU A 16 -5.31 -9.11 -7.80
CA LEU A 16 -5.36 -10.10 -8.86
C LEU A 16 -5.53 -11.51 -8.32
N ASN A 17 -5.02 -11.75 -7.12
CA ASN A 17 -5.09 -13.06 -6.50
C ASN A 17 -6.31 -13.24 -5.61
N ASP A 18 -7.18 -12.22 -5.53
CA ASP A 18 -8.35 -12.28 -4.66
C ASP A 18 -7.98 -12.51 -3.20
N ASP A 19 -6.85 -11.95 -2.79
CA ASP A 19 -6.37 -12.10 -1.43
C ASP A 19 -6.85 -10.92 -0.59
N ASP A 20 -8.05 -11.05 -0.04
CA ASP A 20 -8.69 -9.95 0.69
C ASP A 20 -7.84 -9.48 1.87
N GLU A 21 -7.26 -10.41 2.60
CA GLU A 21 -6.46 -10.03 3.76
C GLU A 21 -5.26 -9.19 3.36
N ALA A 22 -4.58 -9.62 2.31
CA ALA A 22 -3.42 -8.87 1.84
C ALA A 22 -3.83 -7.51 1.30
N VAL A 23 -4.99 -7.45 0.63
CA VAL A 23 -5.49 -6.18 0.13
C VAL A 23 -5.70 -5.21 1.29
N LEU A 24 -6.35 -5.65 2.35
CA LEU A 24 -6.59 -4.80 3.50
C LEU A 24 -5.27 -4.37 4.15
N TYR A 25 -4.34 -5.31 4.25
CA TYR A 25 -3.04 -5.01 4.83
C TYR A 25 -2.31 -3.91 4.06
N TRP A 26 -2.23 -4.08 2.75
CA TRP A 26 -1.49 -3.12 1.94
C TRP A 26 -2.19 -1.77 1.84
N ARG A 27 -3.52 -1.77 1.86
CA ARG A 27 -4.25 -0.51 1.84
C ARG A 27 -3.99 0.28 3.12
N ALA A 28 -4.01 -0.40 4.26
CA ALA A 28 -3.70 0.27 5.52
C ALA A 28 -2.27 0.78 5.53
N TYR A 29 -1.36 -0.03 5.02
CA TYR A 29 0.04 0.37 4.95
C TYR A 29 0.22 1.61 4.09
N LEU A 30 -0.42 1.63 2.93
CA LEU A 30 -0.31 2.77 2.03
C LEU A 30 -0.92 4.01 2.65
N ASP A 31 -2.03 3.85 3.34
CA ASP A 31 -2.67 4.99 3.98
C ASP A 31 -1.73 5.63 4.99
N GLY A 32 -1.09 4.81 5.80
CA GLY A 32 -0.16 5.32 6.79
C GLY A 32 1.07 5.96 6.15
N ALA A 33 1.60 5.31 5.10
CA ALA A 33 2.79 5.83 4.44
C ALA A 33 2.50 7.17 3.78
N ARG A 34 1.33 7.29 3.16
CA ARG A 34 0.96 8.54 2.51
C ARG A 34 0.74 9.65 3.52
N ALA A 35 0.13 9.30 4.64
CA ALA A 35 -0.11 10.29 5.69
C ALA A 35 1.21 10.85 6.21
N GLN A 36 2.19 9.98 6.42
CA GLN A 36 3.48 10.43 6.88
C GLN A 36 4.16 11.34 5.87
N LYS A 37 4.07 10.97 4.62
CA LYS A 37 4.70 11.77 3.57
C LYS A 37 4.08 13.14 3.47
N GLU A 38 2.76 13.20 3.57
CA GLU A 38 2.07 14.47 3.47
C GLU A 38 2.32 15.36 4.67
N GLU A 39 2.67 14.76 5.78
CA GLU A 39 2.94 15.52 6.99
C GLU A 39 4.20 16.35 6.86
N VAL A 40 5.10 15.95 6.00
CA VAL A 40 6.36 16.64 5.83
C VAL A 40 6.10 17.97 5.15
N ARG A 41 6.66 19.02 5.72
CA ARG A 41 6.47 20.36 5.19
C ARG A 41 7.77 20.97 4.80
#